data_f9c0fcdd816d0bb3c5a1e82fded8e37b
#
_entry.id   f9c0fcdd816d0bb3c5a1e82fded8e37b
#
_cell.length_a   1.000
_cell.length_b   1.000
_cell.length_c   1.000
_cell.angle_alpha   90.00
_cell.angle_beta   90.00
_cell.angle_gamma   90.00
#
_symmetry.space_group_name_H-M   'P 1'
#
loop_
_entity.id
_entity.type
_entity.pdbx_description
1 polymer ?
#
loop_
_entity_poly.entity_id
_entity_poly.type
_entity_poly.pdbx_seq_one_letter_code
_entity_poly.pdbx_strand_id
1 'polypeptide(L)'
;MGDTRWLTPQEQDAWRSFMAGCRALFTAVDAQLQRDAGMPLAYYEILVQLSEAPGRALRMSQLAEAASASKSRASHAVARLEERGWVRRVDCPTDRRGQVAELTDEGYAVLVASAPGHVEQVRKSLFDGLTAEQVTQLKTISQSMAAACGGRPIPMFPPPGCPGTEEPAELGREEALAD
;
A
#
# COMPACT_ATOMS: atom_id res chain seq x y z
N MET A 1 33.49 10.86 -21.63
CA MET A 1 32.02 10.87 -21.65
C MET A 1 31.60 9.53 -22.20
N GLY A 2 31.00 8.67 -21.37
CA GLY A 2 30.53 7.35 -21.82
C GLY A 2 29.40 7.51 -22.85
N ASP A 3 29.38 6.60 -23.79
CA ASP A 3 28.36 6.57 -24.82
C ASP A 3 26.99 6.28 -24.18
N THR A 4 26.04 7.19 -24.29
CA THR A 4 24.71 7.05 -23.69
C THR A 4 23.92 5.99 -24.47
N ARG A 5 23.53 4.91 -23.79
CA ARG A 5 22.61 3.91 -24.36
C ARG A 5 21.20 4.44 -24.40
N TRP A 6 20.82 5.07 -25.52
CA TRP A 6 19.47 5.57 -25.72
C TRP A 6 18.44 4.45 -25.85
N LEU A 7 17.18 4.75 -25.49
CA LEU A 7 16.07 3.84 -25.72
C LEU A 7 15.84 3.65 -27.24
N THR A 8 15.57 2.44 -27.65
CA THR A 8 15.05 2.15 -28.98
C THR A 8 13.67 2.77 -29.19
N PRO A 9 13.19 2.95 -30.42
CA PRO A 9 11.83 3.42 -30.67
C PRO A 9 10.75 2.59 -29.96
N GLN A 10 10.90 1.26 -29.93
CA GLN A 10 9.97 0.36 -29.26
C GLN A 10 9.99 0.54 -27.73
N GLU A 11 11.17 0.65 -27.12
CA GLU A 11 11.31 0.91 -25.69
C GLU A 11 10.73 2.29 -25.31
N GLN A 12 10.90 3.29 -26.16
CA GLN A 12 10.36 4.63 -25.96
C GLN A 12 8.84 4.65 -26.03
N ASP A 13 8.24 3.91 -26.96
CA ASP A 13 6.78 3.78 -27.07
C ASP A 13 6.19 3.04 -25.86
N ALA A 14 6.79 1.91 -25.49
CA ALA A 14 6.42 1.16 -24.27
C ALA A 14 6.51 2.04 -23.00
N TRP A 15 7.59 2.80 -22.84
CA TRP A 15 7.75 3.73 -21.73
C TRP A 15 6.66 4.78 -21.67
N ARG A 16 6.33 5.42 -22.78
CA ARG A 16 5.28 6.45 -22.85
C ARG A 16 3.91 5.87 -22.53
N SER A 17 3.59 4.70 -23.09
CA SER A 17 2.32 4.01 -22.86
C SER A 17 2.17 3.60 -21.41
N PHE A 18 3.22 3.03 -20.80
CA PHE A 18 3.27 2.69 -19.39
C PHE A 18 3.03 3.90 -18.49
N MET A 19 3.74 5.00 -18.74
CA MET A 19 3.60 6.23 -17.95
C MET A 19 2.21 6.86 -18.06
N ALA A 20 1.60 6.80 -19.24
CA ALA A 20 0.24 7.28 -19.45
C ALA A 20 -0.78 6.41 -18.72
N GLY A 21 -0.66 5.08 -18.81
CA GLY A 21 -1.50 4.11 -18.12
C GLY A 21 -1.43 4.25 -16.60
N CYS A 22 -0.21 4.32 -16.03
CA CYS A 22 -0.03 4.52 -14.60
C CYS A 22 -0.68 5.83 -14.11
N ARG A 23 -0.48 6.94 -14.82
CA ARG A 23 -1.10 8.21 -14.45
C ARG A 23 -2.63 8.14 -14.48
N ALA A 24 -3.21 7.56 -15.51
CA ALA A 24 -4.66 7.42 -15.65
C ALA A 24 -5.23 6.54 -14.52
N LEU A 25 -4.58 5.40 -14.23
CA LEU A 25 -4.98 4.48 -13.16
C LEU A 25 -4.97 5.17 -11.80
N PHE A 26 -3.84 5.76 -11.39
CA PHE A 26 -3.73 6.40 -10.07
C PHE A 26 -4.67 7.59 -9.94
N THR A 27 -4.89 8.37 -11.01
CA THR A 27 -5.87 9.46 -10.99
C THR A 27 -7.30 8.93 -10.78
N ALA A 28 -7.68 7.83 -11.43
CA ALA A 28 -9.02 7.25 -11.31
C ALA A 28 -9.27 6.68 -9.91
N VAL A 29 -8.27 5.99 -9.36
CA VAL A 29 -8.34 5.40 -8.00
C VAL A 29 -8.36 6.50 -6.93
N ASP A 30 -7.51 7.52 -7.03
CA ASP A 30 -7.52 8.66 -6.10
C ASP A 30 -8.86 9.40 -6.13
N ALA A 31 -9.38 9.69 -7.33
CA ALA A 31 -10.67 10.35 -7.49
C ALA A 31 -11.84 9.53 -6.90
N GLN A 32 -11.78 8.20 -6.97
CA GLN A 32 -12.78 7.33 -6.34
C GLN A 32 -12.71 7.44 -4.83
N LEU A 33 -11.52 7.29 -4.21
CA LEU A 33 -11.34 7.38 -2.75
C LEU A 33 -11.73 8.76 -2.21
N GLN A 34 -11.42 9.83 -2.95
CA GLN A 34 -11.85 11.18 -2.60
C GLN A 34 -13.38 11.32 -2.57
N ARG A 35 -14.08 10.76 -3.56
CA ARG A 35 -15.56 10.84 -3.60
C ARG A 35 -16.21 10.00 -2.51
N ASP A 36 -15.73 8.77 -2.31
CA ASP A 36 -16.43 7.78 -1.50
C ASP A 36 -16.07 7.86 -0.01
N ALA A 37 -14.83 8.26 0.30
CA ALA A 37 -14.30 8.30 1.66
C ALA A 37 -13.64 9.64 2.04
N GLY A 38 -13.64 10.62 1.13
CA GLY A 38 -13.03 11.93 1.36
C GLY A 38 -11.52 11.86 1.62
N MET A 39 -10.82 10.80 1.17
CA MET A 39 -9.40 10.64 1.42
C MET A 39 -8.59 10.43 0.13
N PRO A 40 -7.36 10.97 0.06
CA PRO A 40 -6.40 10.65 -1.00
C PRO A 40 -5.96 9.18 -0.95
N LEU A 41 -5.58 8.63 -2.12
CA LEU A 41 -5.00 7.28 -2.22
C LEU A 41 -3.84 7.06 -1.24
N ALA A 42 -2.95 8.04 -1.09
CA ALA A 42 -1.82 7.94 -0.16
C ALA A 42 -2.24 7.74 1.32
N TYR A 43 -3.41 8.19 1.72
CA TYR A 43 -3.94 7.95 3.08
C TYR A 43 -4.51 6.54 3.19
N TYR A 44 -5.24 6.10 2.17
CA TYR A 44 -5.74 4.73 2.08
C TYR A 44 -4.59 3.72 2.16
N GLU A 45 -3.51 3.93 1.40
CA GLU A 45 -2.30 3.08 1.45
C GLU A 45 -1.69 3.01 2.86
N ILE A 46 -1.64 4.13 3.60
CA ILE A 46 -1.16 4.13 4.99
C ILE A 46 -2.08 3.29 5.89
N LEU A 47 -3.40 3.43 5.76
CA LEU A 47 -4.35 2.62 6.54
C LEU A 47 -4.20 1.13 6.22
N VAL A 48 -4.00 0.77 4.94
CA VAL A 48 -3.71 -0.61 4.52
C VAL A 48 -2.44 -1.12 5.20
N GLN A 49 -1.31 -0.40 5.08
CA GLN A 49 -0.04 -0.79 5.67
C GLN A 49 -0.13 -1.01 7.19
N LEU A 50 -0.86 -0.14 7.88
CA LEU A 50 -1.09 -0.28 9.32
C LEU A 50 -1.99 -1.47 9.63
N SER A 51 -3.03 -1.72 8.83
CA SER A 51 -3.97 -2.82 9.07
C SER A 51 -3.32 -4.20 8.94
N GLU A 52 -2.30 -4.31 8.09
CA GLU A 52 -1.54 -5.52 7.82
C GLU A 52 -0.36 -5.73 8.78
N ALA A 53 0.01 -4.69 9.52
CA ALA A 53 1.11 -4.76 10.47
C ALA A 53 0.70 -5.48 11.77
N PRO A 54 1.64 -6.19 12.44
CA PRO A 54 1.39 -6.77 13.75
C PRO A 54 0.90 -5.72 14.75
N GLY A 55 -0.23 -5.99 15.39
CA GLY A 55 -0.87 -5.05 16.32
C GLY A 55 -1.38 -3.77 15.67
N ARG A 56 -1.53 -3.76 14.33
CA ARG A 56 -1.94 -2.59 13.52
C ARG A 56 -1.07 -1.35 13.74
N ALA A 57 0.23 -1.54 13.95
CA ALA A 57 1.15 -0.48 14.34
C ALA A 57 2.49 -0.60 13.62
N LEU A 58 3.05 0.52 13.17
CA LEU A 58 4.36 0.62 12.55
C LEU A 58 5.14 1.81 13.10
N ARG A 59 6.46 1.66 13.24
CA ARG A 59 7.32 2.82 13.49
C ARG A 59 7.21 3.79 12.31
N MET A 60 7.24 5.09 12.59
CA MET A 60 7.16 6.13 11.56
C MET A 60 8.21 5.97 10.44
N SER A 61 9.40 5.45 10.78
CA SER A 61 10.43 5.15 9.78
C SER A 61 10.06 3.97 8.87
N GLN A 62 9.48 2.92 9.44
CA GLN A 62 9.01 1.74 8.70
C GLN A 62 7.82 2.10 7.79
N LEU A 63 6.90 2.92 8.31
CA LEU A 63 5.75 3.41 7.54
C LEU A 63 6.19 4.27 6.34
N ALA A 64 7.17 5.17 6.54
CA ALA A 64 7.73 5.97 5.45
C ALA A 64 8.40 5.09 4.38
N GLU A 65 9.14 4.06 4.80
CA GLU A 65 9.76 3.08 3.89
C GLU A 65 8.70 2.28 3.12
N ALA A 66 7.68 1.75 3.82
CA ALA A 66 6.60 0.96 3.23
C ALA A 66 5.78 1.77 2.21
N ALA A 67 5.49 3.03 2.53
CA ALA A 67 4.77 3.95 1.64
C ALA A 67 5.66 4.56 0.54
N SER A 68 6.94 4.17 0.43
CA SER A 68 7.92 4.78 -0.49
C SER A 68 7.92 6.31 -0.42
N ALA A 69 7.68 6.86 0.77
CA ALA A 69 7.57 8.29 1.03
C ALA A 69 8.76 8.83 1.83
N SER A 70 9.06 10.11 1.69
CA SER A 70 9.98 10.76 2.61
C SER A 70 9.40 10.78 4.04
N LYS A 71 10.28 10.78 5.07
CA LYS A 71 9.86 10.88 6.47
C LYS A 71 8.92 12.06 6.72
N SER A 72 9.17 13.20 6.08
CA SER A 72 8.33 14.40 6.18
C SER A 72 6.93 14.15 5.59
N ARG A 73 6.84 13.56 4.38
CA ARG A 73 5.55 13.24 3.74
C ARG A 73 4.74 12.25 4.57
N ALA A 74 5.36 11.17 5.05
CA ALA A 74 4.71 10.22 5.94
C ALA A 74 4.22 10.89 7.23
N SER A 75 5.04 11.74 7.85
CA SER A 75 4.65 12.47 9.06
C SER A 75 3.46 13.41 8.82
N HIS A 76 3.44 14.13 7.70
CA HIS A 76 2.30 14.99 7.34
C HIS A 76 1.02 14.19 7.07
N ALA A 77 1.13 13.07 6.35
CA ALA A 77 -0.01 12.22 6.09
C ALA A 77 -0.59 11.63 7.38
N VAL A 78 0.26 11.12 8.27
CA VAL A 78 -0.15 10.60 9.58
C VAL A 78 -0.79 11.70 10.44
N ALA A 79 -0.26 12.93 10.44
CA ALA A 79 -0.88 14.04 11.17
C ALA A 79 -2.33 14.31 10.70
N ARG A 80 -2.58 14.24 9.39
CA ARG A 80 -3.93 14.39 8.83
C ARG A 80 -4.86 13.23 9.17
N LEU A 81 -4.31 12.03 9.29
CA LEU A 81 -5.08 10.85 9.73
C LEU A 81 -5.39 10.92 11.23
N GLU A 82 -4.48 11.49 12.05
CA GLU A 82 -4.72 11.78 13.47
C GLU A 82 -5.82 12.80 13.67
N GLU A 83 -5.83 13.90 12.90
CA GLU A 83 -6.90 14.92 12.93
C GLU A 83 -8.29 14.31 12.65
N ARG A 84 -8.34 13.19 11.93
CA ARG A 84 -9.57 12.43 11.64
C ARG A 84 -9.88 11.33 12.66
N GLY A 85 -9.01 11.09 13.62
CA GLY A 85 -9.15 10.01 14.59
C GLY A 85 -8.87 8.60 14.03
N TRP A 86 -8.36 8.47 12.80
CA TRP A 86 -8.14 7.17 12.13
C TRP A 86 -6.81 6.51 12.50
N VAL A 87 -5.85 7.31 12.92
CA VAL A 87 -4.53 6.86 13.38
C VAL A 87 -4.22 7.63 14.67
N ARG A 88 -3.43 7.04 15.55
CA ARG A 88 -2.83 7.73 16.70
C ARG A 88 -1.33 7.54 16.72
N ARG A 89 -0.59 8.51 17.21
CA ARG A 89 0.82 8.34 17.53
C ARG A 89 0.99 7.94 18.98
N VAL A 90 1.85 6.95 19.18
CA VAL A 90 2.25 6.50 20.50
C VAL A 90 3.77 6.50 20.60
N ASP A 91 4.29 6.71 21.81
CA ASP A 91 5.72 6.63 22.05
C ASP A 91 6.19 5.18 21.89
N CYS A 92 7.35 4.97 21.29
CA CYS A 92 7.91 3.66 21.15
C CYS A 92 8.38 3.14 22.53
N PRO A 93 7.91 1.98 23.01
CA PRO A 93 8.28 1.47 24.34
C PRO A 93 9.78 1.21 24.50
N THR A 94 10.48 0.92 23.39
CA THR A 94 11.90 0.56 23.37
C THR A 94 12.83 1.69 22.95
N ASP A 95 12.27 2.82 22.47
CA ASP A 95 13.05 3.96 22.00
C ASP A 95 12.29 5.27 22.21
N ARG A 96 12.68 6.03 23.24
CA ARG A 96 12.04 7.31 23.62
C ARG A 96 12.08 8.39 22.52
N ARG A 97 12.87 8.21 21.46
CA ARG A 97 12.94 9.12 20.31
C ARG A 97 12.10 8.62 19.14
N GLY A 98 11.61 7.39 19.20
CA GLY A 98 10.82 6.75 18.17
C GLY A 98 9.33 6.97 18.39
N GLN A 99 8.60 7.29 17.32
CA GLN A 99 7.14 7.31 17.31
C GLN A 99 6.61 6.14 16.49
N VAL A 100 5.51 5.59 16.94
CA VAL A 100 4.75 4.52 16.29
C VAL A 100 3.40 5.10 15.86
N ALA A 101 3.00 4.87 14.61
CA ALA A 101 1.64 5.11 14.14
C ALA A 101 0.82 3.86 14.36
N GLU A 102 -0.33 3.99 14.96
CA GLU A 102 -1.25 2.89 15.27
C GLU A 102 -2.61 3.18 14.66
N LEU A 103 -3.17 2.21 13.94
CA LEU A 103 -4.50 2.30 13.35
C LEU A 103 -5.55 2.15 14.47
N THR A 104 -6.47 3.10 14.54
CA THR A 104 -7.60 3.02 15.47
C THR A 104 -8.70 2.09 14.94
N ASP A 105 -9.63 1.68 15.79
CA ASP A 105 -10.80 0.91 15.35
C ASP A 105 -11.69 1.73 14.40
N GLU A 106 -11.77 3.05 14.58
CA GLU A 106 -12.45 3.94 13.66
C GLU A 106 -11.75 3.98 12.29
N GLY A 107 -10.42 4.11 12.27
CA GLY A 107 -9.63 4.07 11.03
C GLY A 107 -9.76 2.72 10.32
N TYR A 108 -9.79 1.62 11.07
CA TYR A 108 -10.03 0.29 10.51
C TYR A 108 -11.43 0.15 9.92
N ALA A 109 -12.46 0.65 10.60
CA ALA A 109 -13.82 0.65 10.07
C ALA A 109 -13.96 1.45 8.76
N VAL A 110 -13.29 2.61 8.67
CA VAL A 110 -13.24 3.42 7.44
C VAL A 110 -12.52 2.67 6.33
N LEU A 111 -11.40 2.01 6.62
CA LEU A 111 -10.68 1.18 5.63
C LEU A 111 -11.58 0.08 5.07
N VAL A 112 -12.23 -0.69 5.95
CA VAL A 112 -13.13 -1.79 5.56
C VAL A 112 -14.31 -1.28 4.72
N ALA A 113 -14.90 -0.16 5.10
CA ALA A 113 -16.01 0.45 4.35
C ALA A 113 -15.57 0.95 2.95
N SER A 114 -14.32 1.39 2.81
CA SER A 114 -13.78 1.91 1.54
C SER A 114 -13.29 0.81 0.59
N ALA A 115 -12.93 -0.37 1.11
CA ALA A 115 -12.30 -1.44 0.35
C ALA A 115 -13.14 -1.94 -0.84
N PRO A 116 -14.47 -2.17 -0.75
CA PRO A 116 -15.25 -2.65 -1.88
C PRO A 116 -15.23 -1.68 -3.07
N GLY A 117 -15.42 -0.38 -2.83
CA GLY A 117 -15.38 0.64 -3.88
C GLY A 117 -13.99 0.78 -4.51
N HIS A 118 -12.94 0.66 -3.69
CA HIS A 118 -11.56 0.68 -4.16
C HIS A 118 -11.27 -0.53 -5.08
N VAL A 119 -11.64 -1.73 -4.65
CA VAL A 119 -11.46 -2.96 -5.45
C VAL A 119 -12.21 -2.87 -6.77
N GLU A 120 -13.45 -2.41 -6.77
CA GLU A 120 -14.25 -2.22 -7.98
C GLU A 120 -13.59 -1.22 -8.93
N GLN A 121 -13.07 -0.10 -8.41
CA GLN A 121 -12.36 0.88 -9.23
C GLN A 121 -11.08 0.30 -9.85
N VAL A 122 -10.30 -0.46 -9.07
CA VAL A 122 -9.10 -1.14 -9.56
C VAL A 122 -9.46 -2.16 -10.65
N ARG A 123 -10.48 -2.99 -10.43
CA ARG A 123 -10.97 -3.94 -11.44
C ARG A 123 -11.32 -3.24 -12.74
N LYS A 124 -12.20 -2.25 -12.66
CA LYS A 124 -12.67 -1.48 -13.83
C LYS A 124 -11.54 -0.77 -14.57
N SER A 125 -10.57 -0.22 -13.85
CA SER A 125 -9.51 0.59 -14.45
C SER A 125 -8.32 -0.24 -14.97
N LEU A 126 -8.13 -1.46 -14.47
CA LEU A 126 -6.96 -2.26 -14.80
C LEU A 126 -7.34 -3.67 -15.27
N PHE A 127 -8.06 -4.46 -14.47
CA PHE A 127 -8.18 -5.89 -14.71
C PHE A 127 -9.26 -6.28 -15.71
N ASP A 128 -10.39 -5.58 -15.77
CA ASP A 128 -11.52 -5.98 -16.62
C ASP A 128 -11.20 -5.88 -18.12
N GLY A 129 -10.17 -5.11 -18.49
CA GLY A 129 -9.68 -5.00 -19.87
C GLY A 129 -8.56 -5.99 -20.22
N LEU A 130 -8.10 -6.84 -19.26
CA LEU A 130 -6.96 -7.73 -19.44
C LEU A 130 -7.39 -9.20 -19.53
N THR A 131 -6.71 -9.95 -20.40
CA THR A 131 -6.80 -11.41 -20.39
C THR A 131 -6.02 -12.00 -19.20
N ALA A 132 -6.28 -13.26 -18.81
CA ALA A 132 -5.56 -13.95 -17.75
C ALA A 132 -4.04 -14.02 -18.00
N GLU A 133 -3.65 -14.16 -19.28
CA GLU A 133 -2.25 -14.14 -19.70
C GLU A 133 -1.62 -12.75 -19.47
N GLN A 134 -2.32 -11.68 -19.85
CA GLN A 134 -1.86 -10.29 -19.63
C GLN A 134 -1.75 -9.96 -18.15
N VAL A 135 -2.64 -10.46 -17.28
CA VAL A 135 -2.52 -10.31 -15.83
C VAL A 135 -1.24 -10.98 -15.31
N THR A 136 -0.92 -12.19 -15.81
CA THR A 136 0.31 -12.91 -15.47
C THR A 136 1.55 -12.14 -15.94
N GLN A 137 1.53 -11.62 -17.16
CA GLN A 137 2.61 -10.81 -17.73
C GLN A 137 2.80 -9.51 -16.92
N LEU A 138 1.71 -8.82 -16.59
CA LEU A 138 1.76 -7.60 -15.75
C LEU A 138 2.43 -7.86 -14.40
N LYS A 139 2.06 -8.96 -13.73
CA LYS A 139 2.70 -9.38 -12.48
C LYS A 139 4.21 -9.55 -12.66
N THR A 140 4.63 -10.30 -13.68
CA THR A 140 6.05 -10.59 -13.94
C THR A 140 6.85 -9.33 -14.26
N ILE A 141 6.30 -8.45 -15.11
CA ILE A 141 6.92 -7.19 -15.50
C ILE A 141 7.07 -6.28 -14.26
N SER A 142 5.99 -6.15 -13.46
CA SER A 142 6.00 -5.32 -12.26
C SER A 142 7.01 -5.81 -11.21
N GLN A 143 7.13 -7.13 -11.02
CA GLN A 143 8.13 -7.72 -10.13
C GLN A 143 9.56 -7.43 -10.61
N SER A 144 9.82 -7.57 -11.91
CA SER A 144 11.13 -7.27 -12.49
C SER A 144 11.49 -5.79 -12.35
N MET A 145 10.53 -4.89 -12.56
CA MET A 145 10.72 -3.45 -12.34
C MET A 145 11.04 -3.14 -10.87
N ALA A 146 10.27 -3.69 -9.94
CA ALA A 146 10.49 -3.47 -8.52
C ALA A 146 11.89 -3.93 -8.11
N ALA A 147 12.31 -5.12 -8.56
CA ALA A 147 13.65 -5.65 -8.29
C ALA A 147 14.77 -4.74 -8.87
N ALA A 148 14.61 -4.27 -10.11
CA ALA A 148 15.58 -3.39 -10.76
C ALA A 148 15.72 -2.02 -10.05
N CYS A 149 14.64 -1.54 -9.43
CA CYS A 149 14.61 -0.29 -8.68
C CYS A 149 14.98 -0.44 -7.19
N GLY A 150 15.38 -1.64 -6.75
CA GLY A 150 15.67 -1.91 -5.34
C GLY A 150 14.41 -1.89 -4.46
N GLY A 151 13.23 -1.95 -5.07
CA GLY A 151 11.95 -2.04 -4.37
C GLY A 151 11.77 -3.40 -3.70
N ARG A 152 11.15 -3.39 -2.53
CA ARG A 152 10.71 -4.63 -1.88
C ARG A 152 9.36 -5.04 -2.45
N PRO A 153 9.08 -6.35 -2.56
CA PRO A 153 7.73 -6.81 -2.85
C PRO A 153 6.76 -6.24 -1.80
N ILE A 154 5.66 -5.65 -2.25
CA ILE A 154 4.56 -5.31 -1.34
C ILE A 154 4.01 -6.66 -0.86
N PRO A 155 3.99 -6.95 0.45
CA PRO A 155 3.37 -8.17 0.96
C PRO A 155 1.92 -8.18 0.49
N MET A 156 1.51 -9.25 -0.19
CA MET A 156 0.10 -9.42 -0.56
C MET A 156 -0.62 -10.01 0.63
N PHE A 157 -1.19 -9.16 1.45
CA PHE A 157 -2.29 -9.55 2.31
C PHE A 157 -3.58 -9.11 1.63
N PRO A 158 -4.57 -9.99 1.46
CA PRO A 158 -5.88 -9.57 0.98
C PRO A 158 -6.47 -8.60 2.01
N PRO A 159 -7.14 -7.53 1.56
CA PRO A 159 -7.75 -6.59 2.50
C PRO A 159 -8.74 -7.34 3.40
N PRO A 160 -8.84 -6.97 4.69
CA PRO A 160 -9.75 -7.59 5.61
C PRO A 160 -11.19 -7.55 5.07
N GLY A 161 -11.87 -8.69 5.12
CA GLY A 161 -13.24 -8.83 4.61
C GLY A 161 -13.38 -9.34 3.17
N CYS A 162 -12.28 -9.67 2.45
CA CYS A 162 -12.38 -10.38 1.18
C CYS A 162 -12.72 -11.86 1.39
N PRO A 163 -13.67 -12.44 0.60
CA PRO A 163 -13.93 -13.88 0.62
C PRO A 163 -12.67 -14.65 0.23
N GLY A 164 -12.21 -15.56 1.11
CA GLY A 164 -11.00 -16.36 0.89
C GLY A 164 -9.80 -15.98 1.79
N THR A 165 -9.97 -15.01 2.68
CA THR A 165 -9.04 -14.77 3.77
C THR A 165 -9.50 -15.52 5.01
N GLU A 166 -9.08 -16.78 5.14
CA GLU A 166 -9.06 -17.40 6.47
C GLU A 166 -8.07 -16.58 7.31
N GLU A 167 -8.51 -16.12 8.49
CA GLU A 167 -7.60 -15.57 9.49
C GLU A 167 -6.45 -16.57 9.65
N PRO A 168 -5.19 -16.13 9.69
CA PRO A 168 -4.11 -17.02 10.06
C PRO A 168 -4.48 -17.58 11.45
N ALA A 169 -4.79 -18.86 11.50
CA ALA A 169 -5.07 -19.59 12.73
C ALA A 169 -4.04 -19.15 13.76
N GLU A 170 -4.51 -18.80 14.95
CA GLU A 170 -3.70 -18.46 16.11
C GLU A 170 -2.55 -19.47 16.24
N LEU A 171 -1.36 -19.08 15.77
CA LEU A 171 -0.14 -19.84 16.03
C LEU A 171 0.12 -19.76 17.52
N GLY A 172 -0.27 -20.87 18.18
CA GLY A 172 -0.02 -21.31 19.52
C GLY A 172 0.75 -20.36 20.44
N ARG A 173 0.02 -19.72 21.36
CA ARG A 173 0.52 -19.43 22.69
C ARG A 173 0.37 -20.69 23.54
N GLU A 174 1.22 -21.67 23.32
CA GLU A 174 1.47 -22.73 24.31
C GLU A 174 2.78 -23.39 23.92
N GLU A 175 3.78 -23.20 24.73
CA GLU A 175 5.00 -23.95 25.02
C GLU A 175 6.21 -23.05 25.23
N ALA A 176 6.20 -22.34 26.35
CA ALA A 176 7.43 -21.87 26.99
C ALA A 176 7.20 -21.66 28.48
N LEU A 177 6.73 -22.71 29.17
CA LEU A 177 6.75 -22.82 30.65
C LEU A 177 6.78 -24.30 31.01
N ALA A 178 7.91 -24.95 30.81
CA ALA A 178 8.35 -26.15 31.58
C ALA A 178 9.81 -26.47 31.17
N ASP A 179 10.71 -26.10 31.98
CA ASP A 179 11.94 -26.65 32.57
C ASP A 179 12.99 -25.58 32.82
#